data_306e5b5c3c70344d8beaafe7c97a977a
#
_entry.id   306e5b5c3c70344d8beaafe7c97a977a
#
_cell.length_a   1.000
_cell.length_b   1.000
_cell.length_c   1.000
_cell.angle_alpha   90.00
_cell.angle_beta   90.00
_cell.angle_gamma   90.00
#
_symmetry.space_group_name_H-M   'P 1'
#
loop_
_entity.id
_entity.type
_entity.pdbx_description
1 polymer ?
#
loop_
_entity_poly.entity_id
_entity_poly.type
_entity_poly.pdbx_seq_one_letter_code
_entity_poly.pdbx_strand_id
1 'polypeptide(L)'
;MTDIAILASLATDLTGGRTSGLRYLDDQGTLAIVLDVTGLAEDDRKPLEEKLRAGLLARSGVTSVRVAMTAERKAMTIIAVGSGKGGVGKSTLAANLAVALRRAGVKVGLVDADIYGPSQPRLMDSEGVKPEARGSKLSPVQSAYGVPMLSTGQIAAPGQAIAWRGPMAGRALEQLIDASWGDIDTLVVDLPPGTGDVQLTMIQKHKPTGAVVVSTPQDLALMDAARAVSLFEQADVPIIGV
;
A
#
# COMPACT_ATOMS: atom_id res chain seq x y z
N MET A 1 8.55 43.46 5.75
CA MET A 1 8.27 42.10 5.30
C MET A 1 8.52 42.01 3.80
N THR A 2 9.19 40.96 3.34
CA THR A 2 9.41 40.76 1.90
C THR A 2 8.07 40.43 1.24
N ASP A 3 7.89 40.91 -0.01
CA ASP A 3 6.67 40.66 -0.77
C ASP A 3 6.42 39.13 -0.89
N ILE A 4 5.24 38.70 -0.55
CA ILE A 4 4.84 37.29 -0.54
C ILE A 4 4.90 36.67 -1.95
N ALA A 5 4.70 37.48 -3.00
CA ALA A 5 4.80 37.04 -4.39
C ALA A 5 6.24 36.66 -4.77
N ILE A 6 7.23 37.44 -4.29
CA ILE A 6 8.66 37.15 -4.50
C ILE A 6 9.05 35.86 -3.78
N LEU A 7 8.56 35.68 -2.55
CA LEU A 7 8.80 34.44 -1.79
C LEU A 7 8.14 33.21 -2.42
N ALA A 8 6.96 33.36 -2.97
CA ALA A 8 6.25 32.28 -3.68
C ALA A 8 6.99 31.90 -4.97
N SER A 9 7.48 32.87 -5.75
CA SER A 9 8.28 32.56 -6.94
C SER A 9 9.57 31.82 -6.58
N LEU A 10 10.28 32.29 -5.55
CA LEU A 10 11.50 31.63 -5.06
C LEU A 10 11.21 30.18 -4.60
N ALA A 11 10.14 29.98 -3.84
CA ALA A 11 9.74 28.64 -3.38
C ALA A 11 9.44 27.72 -4.56
N THR A 12 8.76 28.20 -5.58
CA THR A 12 8.49 27.49 -6.82
C THR A 12 9.78 27.09 -7.55
N ASP A 13 10.73 28.02 -7.68
CA ASP A 13 12.02 27.75 -8.34
C ASP A 13 12.87 26.73 -7.57
N LEU A 14 12.92 26.83 -6.23
CA LEU A 14 13.68 25.91 -5.38
C LEU A 14 13.16 24.48 -5.41
N THR A 15 11.86 24.31 -5.63
CA THR A 15 11.15 23.01 -5.53
C THR A 15 10.65 22.48 -6.86
N GLY A 16 10.86 23.21 -7.96
CA GLY A 16 10.33 22.83 -9.27
C GLY A 16 8.80 22.86 -9.33
N GLY A 17 8.17 23.85 -8.69
CA GLY A 17 6.73 24.02 -8.71
C GLY A 17 5.94 23.21 -7.68
N ARG A 18 6.62 22.56 -6.71
CA ARG A 18 6.00 21.69 -5.72
C ARG A 18 5.48 22.38 -4.48
N THR A 19 5.31 23.71 -4.50
CA THR A 19 4.85 24.47 -3.33
C THR A 19 3.53 25.18 -3.56
N SER A 20 2.74 25.30 -2.49
CA SER A 20 1.48 26.06 -2.48
C SER A 20 1.20 26.65 -1.10
N GLY A 21 0.20 27.53 -1.01
CA GLY A 21 -0.34 28.04 0.24
C GLY A 21 0.64 28.85 1.08
N LEU A 22 1.64 29.52 0.45
CA LEU A 22 2.59 30.38 1.15
C LEU A 22 1.87 31.55 1.79
N ARG A 23 2.06 31.73 3.10
CA ARG A 23 1.49 32.86 3.87
C ARG A 23 2.33 33.21 5.09
N TYR A 24 2.27 34.45 5.55
CA TYR A 24 2.73 34.81 6.87
C TYR A 24 1.71 34.35 7.93
N LEU A 25 2.20 33.79 9.03
CA LEU A 25 1.40 33.39 10.19
C LEU A 25 1.29 34.48 11.24
N ASP A 26 2.30 35.36 11.29
CA ASP A 26 2.40 36.45 12.27
C ASP A 26 3.18 37.65 11.70
N ASP A 27 3.19 38.76 12.43
CA ASP A 27 3.93 39.98 12.08
C ASP A 27 5.44 39.87 12.38
N GLN A 28 5.88 38.77 12.98
CA GLN A 28 7.29 38.52 13.32
C GLN A 28 8.06 37.85 12.18
N GLY A 29 7.39 37.54 11.07
CA GLY A 29 8.02 36.98 9.87
C GLY A 29 8.04 35.44 9.84
N THR A 30 7.13 34.80 10.56
CA THR A 30 6.92 33.32 10.45
C THR A 30 6.12 33.01 9.20
N LEU A 31 6.71 32.21 8.28
CA LEU A 31 6.05 31.71 7.07
C LEU A 31 5.48 30.30 7.27
N ALA A 32 4.32 30.06 6.68
CA ALA A 32 3.82 28.70 6.45
C ALA A 32 3.76 28.43 4.94
N ILE A 33 4.17 27.23 4.55
CA ILE A 33 4.13 26.77 3.16
C ILE A 33 3.82 25.28 3.11
N VAL A 34 3.11 24.87 2.08
CA VAL A 34 2.84 23.45 1.79
C VAL A 34 3.79 22.98 0.69
N LEU A 35 4.49 21.89 0.95
CA LEU A 35 5.39 21.22 0.00
C LEU A 35 4.75 19.90 -0.44
N ASP A 36 4.45 19.78 -1.72
CA ASP A 36 3.98 18.54 -2.33
C ASP A 36 5.16 17.60 -2.58
N VAL A 37 5.20 16.49 -1.85
CA VAL A 37 6.22 15.44 -1.99
C VAL A 37 5.70 14.23 -2.74
N THR A 38 4.59 14.33 -3.47
CA THR A 38 4.01 13.28 -4.30
C THR A 38 5.05 12.74 -5.28
N GLY A 39 5.24 11.41 -5.28
CA GLY A 39 6.18 10.73 -6.17
C GLY A 39 7.66 10.86 -5.78
N LEU A 40 8.02 11.57 -4.71
CA LEU A 40 9.39 11.61 -4.20
C LEU A 40 9.68 10.43 -3.27
N ALA A 41 10.87 9.83 -3.44
CA ALA A 41 11.38 8.86 -2.49
C ALA A 41 11.51 9.48 -1.09
N GLU A 42 11.43 8.67 -0.05
CA GLU A 42 11.46 9.15 1.34
C GLU A 42 12.77 9.90 1.65
N ASP A 43 13.88 9.42 1.08
CA ASP A 43 15.22 10.00 1.24
C ASP A 43 15.38 11.34 0.54
N ASP A 44 14.58 11.66 -0.49
CA ASP A 44 14.62 12.92 -1.22
C ASP A 44 13.78 14.03 -0.59
N ARG A 45 12.85 13.66 0.30
CA ARG A 45 11.90 14.63 0.90
C ARG A 45 12.56 15.59 1.86
N LYS A 46 13.39 15.08 2.77
CA LYS A 46 14.12 15.90 3.75
C LYS A 46 15.09 16.89 3.09
N PRO A 47 15.96 16.47 2.15
CA PRO A 47 16.84 17.42 1.45
C PRO A 47 16.07 18.51 0.72
N LEU A 48 14.91 18.21 0.11
CA LEU A 48 14.09 19.19 -0.56
C LEU A 48 13.45 20.17 0.43
N GLU A 49 12.95 19.69 1.58
CA GLU A 49 12.43 20.55 2.64
C GLU A 49 13.51 21.48 3.19
N GLU A 50 14.71 20.96 3.47
CA GLU A 50 15.84 21.74 3.99
C GLU A 50 16.28 22.83 3.00
N LYS A 51 16.36 22.49 1.71
CA LYS A 51 16.67 23.44 0.64
C LYS A 51 15.62 24.57 0.58
N LEU A 52 14.35 24.23 0.63
CA LEU A 52 13.25 25.19 0.65
C LEU A 52 13.32 26.10 1.87
N ARG A 53 13.49 25.51 3.06
CA ARG A 53 13.59 26.22 4.33
C ARG A 53 14.76 27.19 4.35
N ALA A 54 15.95 26.76 3.97
CA ALA A 54 17.15 27.56 3.90
C ALA A 54 17.00 28.72 2.91
N GLY A 55 16.45 28.49 1.72
CA GLY A 55 16.24 29.53 0.71
C GLY A 55 15.25 30.62 1.14
N LEU A 56 14.20 30.26 1.88
CA LEU A 56 13.24 31.22 2.41
C LEU A 56 13.81 32.01 3.63
N LEU A 57 14.51 31.34 4.55
CA LEU A 57 15.14 31.98 5.71
C LEU A 57 16.22 32.97 5.32
N ALA A 58 16.86 32.84 4.16
CA ALA A 58 17.85 33.77 3.66
C ALA A 58 17.25 35.14 3.22
N ARG A 59 15.92 35.30 3.26
CA ARG A 59 15.23 36.51 2.82
C ARG A 59 14.94 37.45 4.00
N SER A 60 15.13 38.75 3.76
CA SER A 60 14.88 39.79 4.77
C SER A 60 13.42 39.74 5.25
N GLY A 61 13.22 39.79 6.56
CA GLY A 61 11.90 39.75 7.18
C GLY A 61 11.28 38.36 7.33
N VAL A 62 12.03 37.28 7.04
CA VAL A 62 11.64 35.91 7.34
C VAL A 62 12.46 35.44 8.55
N THR A 63 11.79 35.09 9.64
CA THR A 63 12.42 34.67 10.90
C THR A 63 12.26 33.16 11.15
N SER A 64 11.19 32.59 10.62
CA SER A 64 10.90 31.16 10.76
C SER A 64 10.10 30.64 9.56
N VAL A 65 10.26 29.36 9.21
CA VAL A 65 9.53 28.71 8.13
C VAL A 65 8.94 27.39 8.62
N ARG A 66 7.63 27.26 8.56
CA ARG A 66 6.88 26.03 8.82
C ARG A 66 6.51 25.39 7.49
N VAL A 67 7.09 24.23 7.21
CA VAL A 67 6.79 23.45 6.01
C VAL A 67 5.85 22.31 6.40
N ALA A 68 4.66 22.27 5.78
CA ALA A 68 3.76 21.12 5.85
C ALA A 68 3.95 20.29 4.59
N MET A 69 4.41 19.05 4.72
CA MET A 69 4.51 18.15 3.58
C MET A 69 3.16 17.50 3.30
N THR A 70 2.76 17.52 2.04
CA THR A 70 1.60 16.77 1.54
C THR A 70 2.05 15.81 0.45
N ALA A 71 1.45 14.63 0.39
CA ALA A 71 1.59 13.72 -0.72
C ALA A 71 0.21 13.24 -1.14
N GLU A 72 -0.12 13.39 -2.41
CA GLU A 72 -1.26 12.66 -2.95
C GLU A 72 -0.95 11.17 -2.85
N ARG A 73 -1.78 10.45 -2.10
CA ARG A 73 -1.74 9.00 -2.10
C ARG A 73 -2.32 8.55 -3.43
N LYS A 74 -1.48 8.13 -4.38
CA LYS A 74 -1.97 7.49 -5.59
C LYS A 74 -2.90 6.36 -5.15
N ALA A 75 -4.15 6.41 -5.62
CA ALA A 75 -5.11 5.37 -5.29
C ALA A 75 -4.54 4.03 -5.77
N MET A 76 -4.29 3.12 -4.83
CA MET A 76 -3.80 1.78 -5.12
C MET A 76 -4.96 0.97 -5.70
N THR A 77 -4.77 0.38 -6.88
CA THR A 77 -5.69 -0.63 -7.41
C THR A 77 -5.51 -1.92 -6.61
N ILE A 78 -6.56 -2.42 -6.01
CA ILE A 78 -6.51 -3.64 -5.20
C ILE A 78 -7.42 -4.68 -5.81
N ILE A 79 -6.82 -5.82 -6.21
CA ILE A 79 -7.54 -7.00 -6.70
C ILE A 79 -7.51 -8.04 -5.58
N ALA A 80 -8.64 -8.27 -4.95
CA ALA A 80 -8.78 -9.29 -3.92
C ALA A 80 -9.02 -10.67 -4.57
N VAL A 81 -8.25 -11.67 -4.18
CA VAL A 81 -8.47 -13.05 -4.60
C VAL A 81 -8.98 -13.85 -3.40
N GLY A 82 -10.23 -14.24 -3.46
CA GLY A 82 -10.93 -14.95 -2.41
C GLY A 82 -11.41 -16.34 -2.84
N SER A 83 -11.84 -17.14 -1.88
CA SER A 83 -12.51 -18.42 -2.11
C SER A 83 -13.42 -18.76 -0.93
N GLY A 84 -14.47 -19.50 -1.20
CA GLY A 84 -15.37 -19.97 -0.13
C GLY A 84 -14.74 -21.04 0.76
N LYS A 85 -13.83 -21.86 0.22
CA LYS A 85 -13.13 -22.95 0.94
C LYS A 85 -11.66 -23.04 0.54
N GLY A 86 -10.86 -23.74 1.35
CA GLY A 86 -9.46 -24.03 1.05
C GLY A 86 -9.28 -25.09 -0.04
N GLY A 87 -8.10 -25.12 -0.66
CA GLY A 87 -7.69 -26.16 -1.61
C GLY A 87 -8.26 -26.04 -3.03
N VAL A 88 -8.91 -24.92 -3.38
CA VAL A 88 -9.49 -24.68 -4.72
C VAL A 88 -8.52 -24.07 -5.73
N GLY A 89 -7.27 -23.79 -5.35
CA GLY A 89 -6.28 -23.17 -6.24
C GLY A 89 -6.19 -21.65 -6.14
N LYS A 90 -6.81 -21.02 -5.14
CA LYS A 90 -6.83 -19.57 -4.91
C LYS A 90 -5.43 -18.95 -4.96
N SER A 91 -4.49 -19.44 -4.13
CA SER A 91 -3.14 -18.89 -4.04
C SER A 91 -2.33 -19.11 -5.31
N THR A 92 -2.54 -20.24 -6.01
CA THR A 92 -1.94 -20.49 -7.32
C THR A 92 -2.44 -19.48 -8.36
N LEU A 93 -3.75 -19.18 -8.35
CA LEU A 93 -4.32 -18.15 -9.23
C LEU A 93 -3.75 -16.78 -8.91
N ALA A 94 -3.70 -16.39 -7.63
CA ALA A 94 -3.18 -15.09 -7.19
C ALA A 94 -1.72 -14.88 -7.64
N ALA A 95 -0.85 -15.89 -7.46
CA ALA A 95 0.53 -15.87 -7.92
C ALA A 95 0.62 -15.67 -9.44
N ASN A 96 -0.11 -16.51 -10.21
CA ASN A 96 -0.10 -16.43 -11.67
C ASN A 96 -0.68 -15.11 -12.20
N LEU A 97 -1.73 -14.59 -11.57
CA LEU A 97 -2.30 -13.29 -11.91
C LEU A 97 -1.28 -12.17 -11.72
N ALA A 98 -0.59 -12.13 -10.58
CA ALA A 98 0.45 -11.14 -10.32
C ALA A 98 1.59 -11.23 -11.34
N VAL A 99 2.07 -12.44 -11.66
CA VAL A 99 3.12 -12.65 -12.67
C VAL A 99 2.63 -12.24 -14.08
N ALA A 100 1.38 -12.57 -14.44
CA ALA A 100 0.81 -12.19 -15.73
C ALA A 100 0.67 -10.67 -15.86
N LEU A 101 0.18 -9.98 -14.85
CA LEU A 101 0.10 -8.52 -14.81
C LEU A 101 1.49 -7.88 -14.92
N ARG A 102 2.50 -8.41 -14.22
CA ARG A 102 3.87 -7.96 -14.33
C ARG A 102 4.43 -8.09 -15.74
N ARG A 103 4.18 -9.24 -16.39
CA ARG A 103 4.57 -9.47 -17.81
C ARG A 103 3.85 -8.56 -18.77
N ALA A 104 2.62 -8.14 -18.46
CA ALA A 104 1.87 -7.15 -19.22
C ALA A 104 2.33 -5.69 -18.96
N GLY A 105 3.36 -5.47 -18.15
CA GLY A 105 3.91 -4.14 -17.86
C GLY A 105 3.23 -3.40 -16.71
N VAL A 106 2.31 -4.04 -15.97
CA VAL A 106 1.65 -3.44 -14.81
C VAL A 106 2.63 -3.41 -13.63
N LYS A 107 2.65 -2.30 -12.90
CA LYS A 107 3.42 -2.14 -11.67
C LYS A 107 2.68 -2.82 -10.51
N VAL A 108 2.80 -4.14 -10.44
CA VAL A 108 2.04 -4.99 -9.54
C VAL A 108 2.89 -5.55 -8.40
N GLY A 109 2.30 -5.61 -7.20
CA GLY A 109 2.79 -6.32 -6.03
C GLY A 109 1.83 -7.42 -5.60
N LEU A 110 2.32 -8.39 -4.84
CA LEU A 110 1.55 -9.51 -4.32
C LEU A 110 1.54 -9.49 -2.79
N VAL A 111 0.35 -9.55 -2.20
CA VAL A 111 0.15 -9.66 -0.76
C VAL A 111 -0.43 -11.04 -0.44
N ASP A 112 0.26 -11.79 0.40
CA ASP A 112 -0.24 -13.03 1.00
C ASP A 112 -0.83 -12.73 2.37
N ALA A 113 -2.13 -12.63 2.43
CA ALA A 113 -2.90 -12.37 3.64
C ALA A 113 -3.47 -13.66 4.27
N ASP A 114 -3.13 -14.84 3.76
CA ASP A 114 -3.55 -16.11 4.36
C ASP A 114 -2.70 -16.42 5.60
N ILE A 115 -3.18 -15.95 6.74
CA ILE A 115 -2.51 -16.12 8.03
C ILE A 115 -2.49 -17.56 8.54
N TYR A 116 -3.34 -18.42 7.99
CA TYR A 116 -3.47 -19.81 8.44
C TYR A 116 -2.57 -20.76 7.64
N GLY A 117 -2.34 -20.44 6.37
CA GLY A 117 -1.54 -21.26 5.48
C GLY A 117 -0.83 -20.43 4.42
N PRO A 118 0.08 -19.51 4.82
CA PRO A 118 0.77 -18.66 3.87
C PRO A 118 1.57 -19.51 2.89
N SER A 119 1.26 -19.39 1.61
CA SER A 119 1.81 -20.25 0.55
C SER A 119 2.56 -19.47 -0.53
N GLN A 120 2.37 -18.16 -0.59
CA GLN A 120 2.98 -17.33 -1.62
C GLN A 120 4.51 -17.31 -1.58
N PRO A 121 5.20 -17.31 -0.42
CA PRO A 121 6.66 -17.39 -0.40
C PRO A 121 7.21 -18.60 -1.16
N ARG A 122 6.53 -19.75 -1.04
CA ARG A 122 6.88 -20.97 -1.77
C ARG A 122 6.55 -20.90 -3.26
N LEU A 123 5.36 -20.43 -3.61
CA LEU A 123 4.91 -20.28 -5.00
C LEU A 123 5.77 -19.26 -5.78
N MET A 124 6.28 -18.26 -5.09
CA MET A 124 7.04 -17.16 -5.67
C MET A 124 8.56 -17.29 -5.48
N ASP A 125 9.03 -18.45 -4.99
CA ASP A 125 10.45 -18.75 -4.75
C ASP A 125 11.14 -17.66 -3.91
N SER A 126 10.54 -17.34 -2.77
CA SER A 126 11.03 -16.36 -1.80
C SER A 126 10.99 -16.89 -0.35
N GLU A 127 10.97 -18.21 -0.17
CA GLU A 127 11.00 -18.85 1.15
C GLU A 127 12.26 -18.46 1.92
N GLY A 128 12.11 -18.18 3.20
CA GLY A 128 13.21 -17.81 4.09
C GLY A 128 13.72 -16.37 3.93
N VAL A 129 13.25 -15.64 2.92
CA VAL A 129 13.60 -14.23 2.76
C VAL A 129 12.68 -13.38 3.63
N LYS A 130 13.27 -12.53 4.48
CA LYS A 130 12.52 -11.65 5.38
C LYS A 130 12.44 -10.24 4.82
N PRO A 131 11.26 -9.58 4.95
CA PRO A 131 11.14 -8.19 4.60
C PRO A 131 11.96 -7.31 5.55
N GLU A 132 12.57 -6.26 5.00
CA GLU A 132 13.26 -5.25 5.80
C GLU A 132 12.27 -4.20 6.30
N ALA A 133 12.53 -3.65 7.50
CA ALA A 133 11.79 -2.51 8.00
C ALA A 133 12.50 -1.22 7.60
N ARG A 134 11.81 -0.31 6.93
CA ARG A 134 12.27 1.06 6.64
C ARG A 134 11.40 2.04 7.43
N GLY A 135 11.94 2.56 8.52
CA GLY A 135 11.17 3.33 9.49
C GLY A 135 10.07 2.47 10.13
N SER A 136 8.82 2.89 10.00
CA SER A 136 7.65 2.16 10.53
C SER A 136 6.99 1.20 9.52
N LYS A 137 7.52 1.11 8.29
CA LYS A 137 6.93 0.32 7.20
C LYS A 137 7.83 -0.84 6.77
N LEU A 138 7.20 -1.91 6.32
CA LEU A 138 7.89 -3.04 5.69
C LEU A 138 8.24 -2.71 4.24
N SER A 139 9.39 -3.20 3.78
CA SER A 139 9.78 -3.18 2.36
C SER A 139 9.49 -4.55 1.76
N PRO A 140 8.81 -4.61 0.59
CA PRO A 140 8.53 -5.87 -0.08
C PRO A 140 9.79 -6.64 -0.46
N VAL A 141 9.69 -7.96 -0.40
CA VAL A 141 10.71 -8.89 -0.87
C VAL A 141 10.55 -9.10 -2.36
N GLN A 142 11.64 -9.12 -3.12
CA GLN A 142 11.60 -9.46 -4.54
C GLN A 142 11.46 -10.97 -4.72
N SER A 143 10.45 -11.38 -5.49
CA SER A 143 10.31 -12.78 -5.88
C SER A 143 11.20 -13.14 -7.08
N ALA A 144 11.43 -14.42 -7.33
CA ALA A 144 12.16 -14.90 -8.50
C ALA A 144 11.50 -14.48 -9.84
N TYR A 145 10.23 -14.14 -9.82
CA TYR A 145 9.46 -13.71 -11.00
C TYR A 145 9.41 -12.19 -11.19
N GLY A 146 10.18 -11.42 -10.42
CA GLY A 146 10.24 -9.96 -10.50
C GLY A 146 9.00 -9.24 -9.97
N VAL A 147 8.15 -9.92 -9.20
CA VAL A 147 7.00 -9.35 -8.49
C VAL A 147 7.40 -9.09 -7.05
N PRO A 148 7.41 -7.84 -6.58
CA PRO A 148 7.59 -7.56 -5.16
C PRO A 148 6.41 -8.10 -4.35
N MET A 149 6.71 -8.74 -3.21
CA MET A 149 5.69 -9.38 -2.40
C MET A 149 5.92 -9.22 -0.90
N LEU A 150 4.83 -9.34 -0.15
CA LEU A 150 4.82 -9.49 1.31
C LEU A 150 3.87 -10.61 1.70
N SER A 151 4.28 -11.40 2.68
CA SER A 151 3.48 -12.51 3.23
C SER A 151 3.48 -12.47 4.75
N THR A 152 2.36 -12.83 5.34
CA THR A 152 2.28 -13.11 6.78
C THR A 152 3.28 -14.16 7.22
N GLY A 153 3.58 -15.13 6.35
CA GLY A 153 4.59 -16.17 6.59
C GLY A 153 6.04 -15.68 6.64
N GLN A 154 6.34 -14.50 6.06
CA GLN A 154 7.67 -13.89 6.11
C GLN A 154 7.89 -13.06 7.38
N ILE A 155 6.81 -12.60 8.02
CA ILE A 155 6.84 -11.78 9.24
C ILE A 155 6.92 -12.66 10.48
N ALA A 156 6.29 -13.83 10.44
CA ALA A 156 6.32 -14.81 11.53
C ALA A 156 7.72 -15.41 11.71
N ALA A 157 8.12 -15.63 12.96
CA ALA A 157 9.36 -16.38 13.21
C ALA A 157 9.16 -17.85 12.77
N PRO A 158 10.19 -18.50 12.17
CA PRO A 158 10.09 -19.89 11.76
C PRO A 158 9.68 -20.78 12.93
N GLY A 159 8.62 -21.58 12.74
CA GLY A 159 8.12 -22.51 13.75
C GLY A 159 7.25 -21.86 14.85
N GLN A 160 7.04 -20.58 14.85
CA GLN A 160 6.07 -19.93 15.73
C GLN A 160 4.68 -19.95 15.06
N ALA A 161 3.79 -20.79 15.58
CA ALA A 161 2.37 -20.65 15.30
C ALA A 161 1.90 -19.35 15.97
N ILE A 162 1.94 -18.23 15.25
CA ILE A 162 1.32 -17.01 15.74
C ILE A 162 -0.18 -17.27 15.72
N ALA A 163 -0.80 -17.31 16.89
CA ALA A 163 -2.25 -17.43 16.99
C ALA A 163 -2.88 -16.09 16.57
N TRP A 164 -2.91 -15.85 15.26
CA TRP A 164 -3.62 -14.72 14.69
C TRP A 164 -5.11 -14.85 15.02
N ARG A 165 -5.63 -14.07 15.94
CA ARG A 165 -7.04 -14.08 16.32
C ARG A 165 -7.62 -12.68 16.21
N GLY A 166 -8.80 -12.59 15.56
CA GLY A 166 -9.59 -11.38 15.48
C GLY A 166 -8.80 -10.14 15.04
N PRO A 167 -8.73 -9.08 15.85
CA PRO A 167 -8.13 -7.80 15.45
C PRO A 167 -6.64 -7.86 15.05
N MET A 168 -5.89 -8.90 15.47
CA MET A 168 -4.48 -9.06 15.10
C MET A 168 -4.32 -9.42 13.62
N ALA A 169 -5.22 -10.24 13.10
CA ALA A 169 -5.23 -10.62 11.68
C ALA A 169 -5.47 -9.41 10.77
N GLY A 170 -6.43 -8.56 11.14
CA GLY A 170 -6.70 -7.31 10.45
C GLY A 170 -5.51 -6.35 10.46
N ARG A 171 -4.82 -6.19 11.60
CA ARG A 171 -3.61 -5.36 11.70
C ARG A 171 -2.46 -5.88 10.85
N ALA A 172 -2.28 -7.20 10.79
CA ALA A 172 -1.28 -7.79 9.90
C ALA A 172 -1.57 -7.47 8.43
N LEU A 173 -2.82 -7.63 8.00
CA LEU A 173 -3.25 -7.22 6.66
C LEU A 173 -2.97 -5.75 6.38
N GLU A 174 -3.30 -4.85 7.31
CA GLU A 174 -3.02 -3.42 7.19
C GLU A 174 -1.53 -3.15 7.01
N GLN A 175 -0.67 -3.79 7.81
CA GLN A 175 0.79 -3.65 7.69
C GLN A 175 1.33 -4.09 6.33
N LEU A 176 0.75 -5.15 5.74
CA LEU A 176 1.14 -5.64 4.42
C LEU A 176 0.69 -4.69 3.31
N ILE A 177 -0.55 -4.20 3.37
CA ILE A 177 -1.10 -3.30 2.34
C ILE A 177 -0.47 -1.91 2.43
N ASP A 178 -0.28 -1.37 3.65
CA ASP A 178 0.29 -0.05 3.89
C ASP A 178 1.83 -0.03 3.88
N ALA A 179 2.46 -1.11 3.45
CA ALA A 179 3.92 -1.23 3.34
C ALA A 179 4.53 -0.23 2.34
N SER A 180 5.85 -0.19 2.26
CA SER A 180 6.59 0.70 1.36
C SER A 180 6.68 0.08 -0.04
N TRP A 181 5.60 0.12 -0.81
CA TRP A 181 5.48 -0.50 -2.13
C TRP A 181 6.21 0.24 -3.27
N GLY A 182 6.80 1.42 -2.99
CA GLY A 182 7.54 2.21 -3.99
C GLY A 182 6.64 2.69 -5.12
N ASP A 183 6.98 2.32 -6.35
CA ASP A 183 6.26 2.72 -7.56
C ASP A 183 5.11 1.76 -7.97
N ILE A 184 4.86 0.73 -7.17
CA ILE A 184 3.74 -0.19 -7.36
C ILE A 184 2.42 0.58 -7.23
N ASP A 185 1.50 0.33 -8.16
CA ASP A 185 0.18 0.95 -8.19
C ASP A 185 -0.98 -0.06 -8.15
N THR A 186 -0.65 -1.34 -8.24
CA THR A 186 -1.62 -2.44 -8.23
C THR A 186 -1.18 -3.51 -7.25
N LEU A 187 -2.08 -3.97 -6.37
CA LEU A 187 -1.85 -5.10 -5.48
C LEU A 187 -2.81 -6.23 -5.80
N VAL A 188 -2.27 -7.43 -5.97
CA VAL A 188 -3.04 -8.67 -5.90
C VAL A 188 -2.96 -9.16 -4.46
N VAL A 189 -4.11 -9.38 -3.82
CA VAL A 189 -4.18 -9.78 -2.42
C VAL A 189 -4.79 -11.17 -2.32
N ASP A 190 -3.97 -12.14 -1.93
CA ASP A 190 -4.38 -13.52 -1.66
C ASP A 190 -4.98 -13.60 -0.26
N LEU A 191 -6.31 -13.69 -0.17
CA LEU A 191 -7.05 -13.71 1.10
C LEU A 191 -7.13 -15.13 1.66
N PRO A 192 -7.31 -15.33 2.98
CA PRO A 192 -7.64 -16.63 3.52
C PRO A 192 -8.96 -17.15 2.95
N PRO A 193 -9.23 -18.46 2.99
CA PRO A 193 -10.52 -18.99 2.55
C PRO A 193 -11.66 -18.60 3.49
N GLY A 194 -12.88 -18.54 2.97
CA GLY A 194 -14.10 -18.24 3.72
C GLY A 194 -14.46 -16.75 3.75
N THR A 195 -15.23 -16.34 4.75
CA THR A 195 -15.82 -15.00 4.91
C THR A 195 -15.51 -14.40 6.29
N GLY A 196 -14.28 -14.58 6.76
CA GLY A 196 -13.87 -14.22 8.12
C GLY A 196 -13.35 -12.77 8.27
N ASP A 197 -12.72 -12.51 9.42
CA ASP A 197 -12.30 -11.17 9.84
C ASP A 197 -11.31 -10.48 8.86
N VAL A 198 -10.46 -11.26 8.18
CA VAL A 198 -9.49 -10.70 7.22
C VAL A 198 -10.20 -10.15 6.00
N GLN A 199 -11.19 -10.87 5.46
CA GLN A 199 -12.01 -10.41 4.34
C GLN A 199 -12.81 -9.17 4.72
N LEU A 200 -13.43 -9.18 5.90
CA LEU A 200 -14.17 -8.01 6.40
C LEU A 200 -13.25 -6.79 6.58
N THR A 201 -12.06 -6.98 7.15
CA THR A 201 -11.09 -5.90 7.30
C THR A 201 -10.65 -5.36 5.94
N MET A 202 -10.38 -6.26 4.97
CA MET A 202 -10.03 -5.88 3.62
C MET A 202 -11.08 -4.98 2.99
N ILE A 203 -12.34 -5.39 3.06
CA ILE A 203 -13.47 -4.67 2.50
C ILE A 203 -13.66 -3.32 3.18
N GLN A 204 -13.67 -3.30 4.52
CA GLN A 204 -13.99 -2.10 5.29
C GLN A 204 -12.90 -1.03 5.23
N LYS A 205 -11.63 -1.43 5.25
CA LYS A 205 -10.51 -0.47 5.38
C LYS A 205 -9.83 -0.15 4.06
N HIS A 206 -9.78 -1.11 3.14
CA HIS A 206 -9.01 -0.95 1.91
C HIS A 206 -9.89 -0.93 0.65
N LYS A 207 -11.15 -1.27 0.76
CA LYS A 207 -12.16 -1.32 -0.31
C LYS A 207 -11.56 -1.75 -1.66
N PRO A 208 -11.46 -3.06 -1.95
CA PRO A 208 -10.86 -3.56 -3.19
C PRO A 208 -11.52 -2.94 -4.42
N THR A 209 -10.72 -2.67 -5.44
CA THR A 209 -11.21 -2.19 -6.74
C THR A 209 -12.01 -3.27 -7.46
N GLY A 210 -11.70 -4.55 -7.18
CA GLY A 210 -12.45 -5.70 -7.67
C GLY A 210 -12.03 -6.97 -6.95
N ALA A 211 -12.86 -8.00 -7.05
CA ALA A 211 -12.60 -9.32 -6.47
C ALA A 211 -12.69 -10.43 -7.49
N VAL A 212 -11.79 -11.42 -7.38
CA VAL A 212 -11.86 -12.70 -8.08
C VAL A 212 -12.18 -13.77 -7.06
N VAL A 213 -13.21 -14.57 -7.31
CA VAL A 213 -13.63 -15.66 -6.41
C VAL A 213 -13.31 -17.01 -7.05
N VAL A 214 -12.42 -17.77 -6.41
CA VAL A 214 -11.96 -19.06 -6.93
C VAL A 214 -12.80 -20.20 -6.34
N SER A 215 -13.30 -21.07 -7.19
CA SER A 215 -14.07 -22.24 -6.81
C SER A 215 -13.70 -23.46 -7.65
N THR A 216 -14.26 -24.58 -7.27
CA THR A 216 -14.28 -25.83 -8.05
C THR A 216 -15.74 -26.21 -8.33
N PRO A 217 -16.04 -27.04 -9.34
CA PRO A 217 -17.41 -27.27 -9.82
C PRO A 217 -18.27 -28.16 -8.88
N GLN A 218 -17.78 -28.54 -7.70
CA GLN A 218 -18.55 -29.32 -6.74
C GLN A 218 -19.59 -28.43 -6.03
N ASP A 219 -20.80 -28.96 -5.83
CA ASP A 219 -21.93 -28.23 -5.25
C ASP A 219 -21.61 -27.50 -3.94
N LEU A 220 -20.93 -28.17 -3.00
CA LEU A 220 -20.53 -27.55 -1.73
C LEU A 220 -19.54 -26.39 -1.93
N ALA A 221 -18.63 -26.52 -2.91
CA ALA A 221 -17.68 -25.44 -3.22
C ALA A 221 -18.38 -24.23 -3.83
N LEU A 222 -19.36 -24.47 -4.70
CA LEU A 222 -20.16 -23.42 -5.32
C LEU A 222 -21.04 -22.69 -4.28
N MET A 223 -21.62 -23.42 -3.31
CA MET A 223 -22.35 -22.79 -2.20
C MET A 223 -21.45 -21.87 -1.36
N ASP A 224 -20.25 -22.31 -1.05
CA ASP A 224 -19.29 -21.50 -0.29
C ASP A 224 -18.77 -20.30 -1.12
N ALA A 225 -18.54 -20.51 -2.43
CA ALA A 225 -18.18 -19.43 -3.34
C ALA A 225 -19.29 -18.37 -3.45
N ALA A 226 -20.55 -18.78 -3.51
CA ALA A 226 -21.69 -17.88 -3.52
C ALA A 226 -21.73 -16.97 -2.26
N ARG A 227 -21.36 -17.50 -1.10
CA ARG A 227 -21.24 -16.70 0.14
C ARG A 227 -20.11 -15.68 0.04
N ALA A 228 -18.96 -16.06 -0.53
CA ALA A 228 -17.85 -15.16 -0.75
C ALA A 228 -18.19 -14.05 -1.76
N VAL A 229 -18.87 -14.39 -2.86
CA VAL A 229 -19.40 -13.41 -3.82
C VAL A 229 -20.35 -12.42 -3.12
N SER A 230 -21.33 -12.93 -2.39
CA SER A 230 -22.33 -12.11 -1.69
C SER A 230 -21.68 -11.15 -0.68
N LEU A 231 -20.60 -11.56 0.00
CA LEU A 231 -19.87 -10.70 0.91
C LEU A 231 -19.25 -9.48 0.19
N PHE A 232 -18.63 -9.68 -0.98
CA PHE A 232 -18.05 -8.60 -1.76
C PHE A 232 -19.13 -7.69 -2.38
N GLU A 233 -20.22 -8.25 -2.91
CA GLU A 233 -21.32 -7.51 -3.48
C GLU A 233 -22.03 -6.61 -2.46
N GLN A 234 -22.26 -7.10 -1.22
CA GLN A 234 -22.84 -6.31 -0.14
C GLN A 234 -21.99 -5.09 0.26
N ALA A 235 -20.71 -5.13 -0.09
CA ALA A 235 -19.78 -4.05 0.18
C ALA A 235 -19.47 -3.17 -1.06
N ASP A 236 -20.27 -3.29 -2.11
CA ASP A 236 -20.06 -2.62 -3.39
C ASP A 236 -18.66 -2.88 -4.01
N VAL A 237 -18.12 -4.09 -3.84
CA VAL A 237 -16.89 -4.53 -4.49
C VAL A 237 -17.24 -5.35 -5.73
N PRO A 238 -16.88 -4.91 -6.94
CA PRO A 238 -17.19 -5.62 -8.17
C PRO A 238 -16.56 -7.00 -8.23
N ILE A 239 -17.32 -8.02 -8.62
CA ILE A 239 -16.75 -9.33 -8.95
C ILE A 239 -16.26 -9.28 -10.41
N ILE A 240 -14.95 -9.36 -10.60
CA ILE A 240 -14.29 -9.28 -11.92
C ILE A 240 -13.97 -10.65 -12.51
N GLY A 241 -14.21 -11.72 -11.76
CA GLY A 241 -14.03 -13.10 -12.23
C GLY A 241 -14.48 -14.14 -11.19
N VAL A 242 -14.92 -15.27 -11.67
CA VAL A 242 -15.17 -16.49 -10.90
C VAL A 242 -14.46 -17.65 -11.58
#